data_603f9844ba54a3650b3639b2b668f48e
#
_entry.id   603f9844ba54a3650b3639b2b668f48e
#
_cell.length_a   1.000
_cell.length_b   1.000
_cell.length_c   1.000
_cell.angle_alpha   90.00
_cell.angle_beta   90.00
_cell.angle_gamma   90.00
#
_symmetry.space_group_name_H-M   'P 1'
#
loop_
_entity.id
_entity.type
_entity.pdbx_description
1 polymer ?
#
loop_
_entity_poly.entity_id
_entity_poly.type
_entity_poly.pdbx_seq_one_letter_code
_entity_poly.pdbx_strand_id
1 'polypeptide(L)'
;MKGLQRTREMDSALIKISDSMKKIEDLVRSEIKTQEDYMLVCSSLMAVTRNMYADSLGPHDTARMFQAVADSFQAVEEFLDKFRPDEKPTIH
;
A
#
# COMPACT_ATOMS: atom_id res chain seq x y z
N MET A 1 -26.40 5.24 19.98
CA MET A 1 -26.26 5.19 18.64
C MET A 1 -25.04 4.53 18.18
N LYS A 2 -25.22 3.29 17.87
CA LYS A 2 -24.10 2.50 17.43
C LYS A 2 -23.49 2.99 16.13
N GLY A 3 -24.30 3.54 15.26
CA GLY A 3 -23.81 4.03 14.00
C GLY A 3 -22.81 5.18 14.15
N LEU A 4 -23.13 6.10 15.05
CA LEU A 4 -22.25 7.22 15.26
C LEU A 4 -20.96 6.79 15.89
N GLN A 5 -21.02 5.88 16.83
CA GLN A 5 -19.84 5.41 17.50
C GLN A 5 -18.92 4.70 16.51
N ARG A 6 -19.50 3.89 15.64
CA ARG A 6 -18.74 3.21 14.63
C ARG A 6 -18.05 4.19 13.72
N THR A 7 -18.74 5.25 13.31
CA THR A 7 -18.18 6.26 12.43
C THR A 7 -16.99 6.95 13.08
N ARG A 8 -17.09 7.24 14.36
CA ARG A 8 -15.99 7.88 15.06
C ARG A 8 -14.78 6.96 15.13
N GLU A 9 -15.02 5.68 15.36
CA GLU A 9 -13.92 4.74 15.43
C GLU A 9 -13.24 4.59 14.07
N MET A 10 -14.01 4.57 13.00
CA MET A 10 -13.46 4.49 11.66
C MET A 10 -12.65 5.75 11.33
N ASP A 11 -13.18 6.91 11.68
CA ASP A 11 -12.48 8.16 11.43
C ASP A 11 -11.17 8.21 12.19
N SER A 12 -11.18 7.75 13.43
CA SER A 12 -9.99 7.73 14.26
C SER A 12 -8.93 6.81 13.67
N ALA A 13 -9.37 5.64 13.20
CA ALA A 13 -8.45 4.70 12.56
C ALA A 13 -7.86 5.26 11.29
N LEU A 14 -8.69 5.92 10.47
CA LEU A 14 -8.21 6.51 9.23
C LEU A 14 -7.21 7.62 9.47
N ILE A 15 -7.44 8.45 10.50
CA ILE A 15 -6.49 9.50 10.84
C ILE A 15 -5.17 8.89 11.28
N LYS A 16 -5.22 7.83 12.07
CA LYS A 16 -4.03 7.18 12.54
C LYS A 16 -3.24 6.57 11.39
N ILE A 17 -3.93 5.94 10.46
CA ILE A 17 -3.30 5.37 9.28
C ILE A 17 -2.65 6.47 8.45
N SER A 18 -3.37 7.55 8.24
CA SER A 18 -2.87 8.66 7.44
C SER A 18 -1.61 9.27 8.07
N ASP A 19 -1.63 9.46 9.38
CA ASP A 19 -0.47 9.99 10.08
C ASP A 19 0.72 9.05 9.98
N SER A 20 0.47 7.75 10.12
CA SER A 20 1.53 6.76 10.01
C SER A 20 2.10 6.73 8.60
N MET A 21 1.24 6.79 7.60
CA MET A 21 1.69 6.80 6.21
C MET A 21 2.57 7.99 5.94
N LYS A 22 2.21 9.17 6.47
CA LYS A 22 3.01 10.35 6.26
C LYS A 22 4.38 10.21 6.89
N LYS A 23 4.45 9.68 8.09
CA LYS A 23 5.73 9.48 8.77
C LYS A 23 6.62 8.51 8.01
N ILE A 24 6.03 7.42 7.55
CA ILE A 24 6.77 6.42 6.80
C ILE A 24 7.25 7.02 5.48
N GLU A 25 6.37 7.74 4.80
CA GLU A 25 6.71 8.34 3.53
C GLU A 25 7.84 9.35 3.69
N ASP A 26 7.77 10.18 4.73
CA ASP A 26 8.81 11.16 5.00
C ASP A 26 10.15 10.48 5.25
N LEU A 27 10.13 9.39 6.01
CA LEU A 27 11.35 8.65 6.29
C LEU A 27 11.93 8.04 5.00
N VAL A 28 11.08 7.42 4.21
CA VAL A 28 11.51 6.80 2.96
C VAL A 28 12.12 7.86 2.04
N ARG A 29 11.45 8.99 1.90
CA ARG A 29 11.95 10.05 1.03
C ARG A 29 13.27 10.61 1.50
N SER A 30 13.49 10.64 2.81
CA SER A 30 14.75 11.15 3.34
C SER A 30 15.93 10.23 2.98
N GLU A 31 15.63 8.97 2.69
CA GLU A 31 16.68 8.02 2.34
C GLU A 31 16.92 7.92 0.84
N ILE A 32 16.05 8.51 0.05
CA ILE A 32 16.14 8.40 -1.40
C ILE A 32 16.89 9.59 -1.98
N LYS A 33 18.00 9.30 -2.63
CA LYS A 33 18.78 10.35 -3.27
C LYS A 33 18.92 10.09 -4.76
N THR A 34 18.75 8.88 -5.19
CA THR A 34 18.90 8.54 -6.61
C THR A 34 17.77 7.60 -6.99
N GLN A 35 17.61 7.33 -8.27
CA GLN A 35 16.62 6.40 -8.75
C GLN A 35 16.91 4.99 -8.23
N GLU A 36 18.17 4.66 -8.12
CA GLU A 36 18.54 3.35 -7.60
C GLU A 36 18.14 3.22 -6.13
N ASP A 37 18.33 4.29 -5.35
CA ASP A 37 17.93 4.30 -3.95
C ASP A 37 16.43 4.06 -3.84
N TYR A 38 15.66 4.61 -4.75
CA TYR A 38 14.22 4.47 -4.73
C TYR A 38 13.83 3.00 -4.73
N MET A 39 14.42 2.24 -5.66
CA MET A 39 14.11 0.82 -5.75
C MET A 39 14.59 0.06 -4.53
N LEU A 40 15.80 0.36 -4.06
CA LEU A 40 16.37 -0.34 -2.93
C LEU A 40 15.59 -0.07 -1.63
N VAL A 41 15.23 1.18 -1.40
CA VAL A 41 14.52 1.54 -0.18
C VAL A 41 13.12 0.97 -0.17
N CYS A 42 12.42 1.04 -1.30
CA CYS A 42 11.07 0.50 -1.36
C CYS A 42 11.07 -1.03 -1.22
N SER A 43 12.06 -1.70 -1.82
CA SER A 43 12.19 -3.14 -1.66
C SER A 43 12.47 -3.51 -0.21
N SER A 44 13.32 -2.72 0.45
CA SER A 44 13.62 -2.94 1.86
C SER A 44 12.39 -2.75 2.72
N LEU A 45 11.59 -1.73 2.41
CA LEU A 45 10.38 -1.48 3.16
C LEU A 45 9.40 -2.65 3.02
N MET A 46 9.28 -3.19 1.82
CA MET A 46 8.42 -4.35 1.59
C MET A 46 8.90 -5.55 2.39
N ALA A 47 10.21 -5.77 2.42
CA ALA A 47 10.78 -6.91 3.15
C ALA A 47 10.55 -6.77 4.65
N VAL A 48 10.74 -5.58 5.19
CA VAL A 48 10.50 -5.34 6.61
C VAL A 48 9.03 -5.55 6.92
N THR A 49 8.16 -5.01 6.09
CA THR A 49 6.72 -5.16 6.29
C THR A 49 6.32 -6.64 6.28
N ARG A 50 6.85 -7.39 5.30
CA ARG A 50 6.56 -8.82 5.22
C ARG A 50 6.99 -9.53 6.49
N ASN A 51 8.19 -9.22 6.99
CA ASN A 51 8.70 -9.88 8.17
C ASN A 51 7.86 -9.58 9.41
N MET A 52 7.42 -8.34 9.53
CA MET A 52 6.59 -7.95 10.67
C MET A 52 5.23 -8.63 10.63
N TYR A 53 4.64 -8.73 9.46
CA TYR A 53 3.38 -9.43 9.32
C TYR A 53 3.56 -10.94 9.57
N ALA A 54 4.66 -11.51 9.09
CA ALA A 54 4.92 -12.92 9.30
C ALA A 54 5.03 -13.23 10.78
N ASP A 55 5.64 -12.33 11.54
CA ASP A 55 5.77 -12.51 12.97
C ASP A 55 4.42 -12.43 13.68
N SER A 56 3.54 -11.57 13.18
CA SER A 56 2.24 -11.34 13.81
C SER A 56 1.17 -12.33 13.36
N LEU A 57 1.13 -12.62 12.08
CA LEU A 57 0.06 -13.41 11.48
C LEU A 57 0.49 -14.79 11.03
N GLY A 58 1.77 -15.04 10.95
CA GLY A 58 2.29 -16.27 10.40
C GLY A 58 2.50 -16.15 8.90
N PRO A 59 3.33 -17.00 8.33
CA PRO A 59 3.70 -16.90 6.91
C PRO A 59 2.54 -17.13 5.95
N HIS A 60 1.64 -18.01 6.29
CA HIS A 60 0.53 -18.33 5.39
C HIS A 60 -0.41 -17.14 5.21
N ASP A 61 -0.82 -16.53 6.33
CA ASP A 61 -1.74 -15.40 6.28
C ASP A 61 -1.06 -14.17 5.69
N THR A 62 0.24 -14.03 5.93
CA THR A 62 1.00 -12.94 5.34
C THR A 62 1.02 -13.06 3.83
N ALA A 63 1.22 -14.27 3.31
CA ALA A 63 1.23 -14.50 1.87
C ALA A 63 -0.14 -14.14 1.27
N ARG A 64 -1.20 -14.51 1.96
CA ARG A 64 -2.54 -14.21 1.48
C ARG A 64 -2.79 -12.70 1.47
N MET A 65 -2.28 -11.99 2.47
CA MET A 65 -2.43 -10.56 2.53
C MET A 65 -1.71 -9.88 1.39
N PHE A 66 -0.48 -10.30 1.10
CA PHE A 66 0.26 -9.70 0.00
C PHE A 66 -0.40 -10.02 -1.34
N GLN A 67 -0.99 -11.20 -1.47
CA GLN A 67 -1.71 -11.54 -2.68
C GLN A 67 -2.92 -10.62 -2.85
N ALA A 68 -3.62 -10.33 -1.76
CA ALA A 68 -4.77 -9.44 -1.81
C ALA A 68 -4.36 -8.03 -2.23
N VAL A 69 -3.21 -7.56 -1.75
CA VAL A 69 -2.70 -6.25 -2.14
C VAL A 69 -2.36 -6.23 -3.63
N ALA A 70 -1.70 -7.29 -4.11
CA ALA A 70 -1.37 -7.37 -5.53
C ALA A 70 -2.62 -7.39 -6.38
N ASP A 71 -3.64 -8.13 -5.95
CA ASP A 71 -4.89 -8.20 -6.69
C ASP A 71 -5.60 -6.84 -6.73
N SER A 72 -5.50 -6.07 -5.65
CA SER A 72 -6.14 -4.77 -5.61
C SER A 72 -5.47 -3.78 -6.56
N PHE A 73 -4.15 -3.87 -6.73
CA PHE A 73 -3.46 -3.04 -7.69
C PHE A 73 -3.90 -3.38 -9.11
N GLN A 74 -4.06 -4.65 -9.40
CA GLN A 74 -4.50 -5.07 -10.71
C GLN A 74 -5.91 -4.56 -11.00
N ALA A 75 -6.79 -4.64 -10.01
CA ALA A 75 -8.15 -4.17 -10.16
C ALA A 75 -8.20 -2.67 -10.44
N VAL A 76 -7.35 -1.90 -9.75
CA VAL A 76 -7.30 -0.46 -9.98
C VAL A 76 -6.80 -0.16 -11.38
N GLU A 77 -5.79 -0.89 -11.83
CA GLU A 77 -5.25 -0.69 -13.16
C GLU A 77 -6.31 -0.97 -14.22
N GLU A 78 -7.05 -2.06 -14.07
CA GLU A 78 -8.11 -2.40 -15.00
C GLU A 78 -9.20 -1.34 -15.01
N PHE A 79 -9.52 -0.82 -13.83
CA PHE A 79 -10.53 0.22 -13.71
C PHE A 79 -10.08 1.48 -14.46
N LEU A 80 -8.84 1.88 -14.26
CA LEU A 80 -8.32 3.08 -14.91
C LEU A 80 -8.23 2.92 -16.42
N ASP A 81 -7.91 1.73 -16.88
CA ASP A 81 -7.84 1.48 -18.32
C ASP A 81 -9.17 1.71 -19.01
N LYS A 82 -10.28 1.45 -18.31
CA LYS A 82 -11.58 1.67 -18.91
C LYS A 82 -11.86 3.14 -19.16
N PHE A 83 -11.15 4.02 -18.48
CA PHE A 83 -11.36 5.44 -18.61
C PHE A 83 -10.24 6.15 -19.36
N ARG A 84 -9.46 5.40 -20.13
CA ARG A 84 -8.41 5.97 -20.91
C ARG A 84 -8.70 5.73 -22.37
N PRO A 85 -9.62 6.42 -22.91
CA PRO A 85 -10.06 6.14 -24.27
C PRO A 85 -8.97 6.28 -25.29
N ASP A 86 -8.15 7.22 -25.16
CA ASP A 86 -7.17 7.40 -26.15
C ASP A 86 -5.91 6.73 -25.94
N GLU A 87 -5.76 6.06 -24.94
CA GLU A 87 -4.54 5.51 -24.61
C GLU A 87 -4.42 4.25 -25.17
N LYS A 88 -4.13 4.09 -26.31
CA LYS A 88 -4.00 2.89 -26.87
C LYS A 88 -2.84 2.30 -26.53
N PRO A 89 -2.84 1.35 -26.13
CA PRO A 89 -1.79 0.61 -25.67
C PRO A 89 -0.87 0.39 -26.68
N THR A 90 -0.68 0.72 -27.29
CA THR A 90 0.14 0.63 -28.01
C THR A 90 0.91 -0.25 -28.10
N ILE A 91 1.09 -0.76 -28.03
CA ILE A 91 1.87 -1.36 -28.22
C ILE A 91 2.64 -2.00 -27.81
N HIS A 92 2.93 -2.32 -27.96
CA HIS A 92 3.90 -2.93 -27.53
C HIS A 92 3.90 -4.13 -27.67
#